data_8a4e469c701321846115f411a59c24ef
#
_entry.id   8a4e469c701321846115f411a59c24ef
#
_cell.length_a   1.000
_cell.length_b   1.000
_cell.length_c   1.000
_cell.angle_alpha   90.00
_cell.angle_beta   90.00
_cell.angle_gamma   90.00
#
_symmetry.space_group_name_H-M   'P 1'
#
loop_
_entity.id
_entity.type
_entity.pdbx_description
1 polymer ?
#
loop_
_entity_poly.entity_id
_entity_poly.type
_entity_poly.pdbx_seq_one_letter_code
_entity_poly.pdbx_strand_id
1 'polypeptide(L)'
;KQLKNKKIKLGAQNVFFEKNGAYTGEVSAQMLHDIGVDYVIVGHSERRAMGETNEIINKKLISSLKAGLIPILCVGESNRGAHDGFYLATVREQLSLCLANISKSQIKQIVVAYEPVWALSSTPDRHDSTPHDFEEMKIYIRKILTDMFGQATALSVCIIYGGSANKDNAGSYLSI
;
A
#
# COMPACT_ATOMS: atom_id res chain seq x y z
N LYS A 1 17.61 3.94 18.17
CA LYS A 1 18.28 5.02 18.99
C LYS A 1 19.02 6.08 18.16
N GLN A 2 19.22 5.87 16.83
CA GLN A 2 19.93 6.83 15.96
C GLN A 2 19.00 7.93 15.40
N LEU A 3 17.68 7.70 15.28
CA LEU A 3 16.73 8.69 14.82
C LEU A 3 16.26 9.57 15.98
N LYS A 4 17.09 10.52 16.40
CA LYS A 4 16.73 11.52 17.40
C LYS A 4 15.85 12.65 16.84
N ASN A 5 15.70 12.74 15.52
CA ASN A 5 14.91 13.77 14.85
C ASN A 5 13.45 13.32 14.72
N LYS A 6 12.55 13.92 15.50
CA LYS A 6 11.10 13.64 15.48
C LYS A 6 10.41 13.91 14.13
N LYS A 7 11.11 14.53 13.17
CA LYS A 7 10.59 14.77 11.81
C LYS A 7 10.71 13.54 10.89
N ILE A 8 11.59 12.57 11.24
CA ILE A 8 11.79 11.34 10.48
C ILE A 8 11.04 10.21 11.19
N LYS A 9 10.15 9.54 10.46
CA LYS A 9 9.38 8.41 10.95
C LYS A 9 10.04 7.10 10.53
N LEU A 10 9.97 6.09 11.41
CA LEU A 10 10.51 4.76 11.12
C LEU A 10 9.44 3.90 10.48
N GLY A 11 9.78 3.26 9.35
CA GLY A 11 8.92 2.30 8.65
C GLY A 11 9.53 0.90 8.62
N ALA A 12 8.69 -0.13 8.79
CA ALA A 12 9.04 -1.52 8.53
C ALA A 12 8.62 -1.92 7.12
N GLN A 13 9.39 -2.81 6.48
CA GLN A 13 9.12 -3.26 5.11
C GLN A 13 8.13 -4.43 5.03
N ASN A 14 7.83 -5.08 6.16
CA ASN A 14 6.88 -6.18 6.28
C ASN A 14 6.45 -6.35 7.74
N VAL A 15 5.41 -7.15 7.96
CA VAL A 15 4.87 -7.54 9.27
C VAL A 15 4.23 -8.91 9.18
N PHE A 16 4.22 -9.65 10.28
CA PHE A 16 3.40 -10.85 10.40
C PHE A 16 2.08 -10.53 11.13
N PHE A 17 1.01 -11.21 10.77
CA PHE A 17 -0.34 -10.89 11.26
C PHE A 17 -0.66 -11.48 12.64
N GLU A 18 0.04 -12.55 13.07
CA GLU A 18 -0.16 -13.10 14.40
C GLU A 18 0.65 -12.34 15.45
N LYS A 19 0.07 -12.15 16.63
CA LYS A 19 0.73 -11.44 17.72
C LYS A 19 1.80 -12.29 18.40
N ASN A 20 1.50 -13.57 18.65
CA ASN A 20 2.36 -14.53 19.33
C ASN A 20 2.18 -15.91 18.69
N GLY A 21 3.17 -16.78 18.86
CA GLY A 21 3.09 -18.17 18.40
C GLY A 21 4.42 -18.72 17.91
N ALA A 22 4.42 -19.94 17.42
CA ALA A 22 5.57 -20.63 16.85
C ALA A 22 5.73 -20.25 15.36
N TYR A 23 6.18 -19.04 15.09
CA TYR A 23 6.37 -18.47 13.76
C TYR A 23 7.82 -18.03 13.59
N THR A 24 8.73 -18.99 13.52
CA THR A 24 10.17 -18.73 13.44
C THR A 24 10.55 -17.81 12.28
N GLY A 25 11.21 -16.71 12.60
CA GLY A 25 11.64 -15.71 11.62
C GLY A 25 10.65 -14.57 11.37
N GLU A 26 9.41 -14.67 11.86
CA GLU A 26 8.40 -13.63 11.67
C GLU A 26 8.46 -12.54 12.76
N VAL A 27 8.12 -11.32 12.38
CA VAL A 27 8.07 -10.15 13.27
C VAL A 27 6.64 -9.63 13.34
N SER A 28 6.04 -9.66 14.53
CA SER A 28 4.65 -9.22 14.74
C SER A 28 4.50 -7.69 14.74
N ALA A 29 3.28 -7.21 14.50
CA ALA A 29 2.97 -5.78 14.57
C ALA A 29 3.26 -5.18 15.96
N GLN A 30 3.02 -5.95 17.04
CA GLN A 30 3.33 -5.51 18.40
C GLN A 30 4.84 -5.32 18.60
N MET A 31 5.67 -6.26 18.13
CA MET A 31 7.14 -6.14 18.22
C MET A 31 7.65 -4.89 17.49
N LEU A 32 7.09 -4.58 16.32
CA LEU A 32 7.43 -3.38 15.57
C LEU A 32 7.05 -2.10 16.32
N HIS A 33 5.84 -2.05 16.87
CA HIS A 33 5.38 -0.93 17.68
C HIS A 33 6.28 -0.70 18.90
N ASP A 34 6.64 -1.76 19.61
CA ASP A 34 7.43 -1.69 20.86
C ASP A 34 8.85 -1.15 20.63
N ILE A 35 9.42 -1.31 19.44
CA ILE A 35 10.70 -0.74 19.05
C ILE A 35 10.59 0.65 18.41
N GLY A 36 9.38 1.22 18.35
CA GLY A 36 9.13 2.59 17.89
C GLY A 36 8.96 2.75 16.38
N VAL A 37 8.50 1.70 15.68
CA VAL A 37 8.08 1.79 14.28
C VAL A 37 6.75 2.54 14.20
N ASP A 38 6.63 3.49 13.29
CA ASP A 38 5.41 4.25 13.01
C ASP A 38 4.62 3.65 11.83
N TYR A 39 5.31 3.26 10.76
CA TYR A 39 4.72 2.81 9.50
C TYR A 39 5.11 1.38 9.14
N VAL A 40 4.27 0.69 8.39
CA VAL A 40 4.61 -0.63 7.85
C VAL A 40 4.08 -0.80 6.43
N ILE A 41 4.94 -1.26 5.53
CA ILE A 41 4.56 -1.61 4.15
C ILE A 41 3.87 -2.98 4.17
N VAL A 42 2.72 -3.08 3.49
CA VAL A 42 1.91 -4.29 3.42
C VAL A 42 1.45 -4.50 1.98
N GLY A 43 1.58 -5.72 1.47
CA GLY A 43 1.11 -6.09 0.14
C GLY A 43 1.97 -5.58 -1.01
N HIS A 44 3.25 -5.26 -0.76
CA HIS A 44 4.21 -4.89 -1.80
C HIS A 44 4.27 -5.95 -2.91
N SER A 45 4.49 -5.53 -4.14
CA SER A 45 4.51 -6.41 -5.32
C SER A 45 5.47 -7.60 -5.16
N GLU A 46 6.65 -7.41 -4.59
CA GLU A 46 7.60 -8.50 -4.31
C GLU A 46 7.04 -9.52 -3.31
N ARG A 47 6.31 -9.07 -2.29
CA ARG A 47 5.66 -9.96 -1.32
C ARG A 47 4.53 -10.76 -1.94
N ARG A 48 3.76 -10.12 -2.83
CA ARG A 48 2.73 -10.80 -3.63
C ARG A 48 3.34 -11.85 -4.55
N ALA A 49 4.48 -11.55 -5.18
CA ALA A 49 5.23 -12.52 -5.99
C ALA A 49 5.76 -13.71 -5.17
N MET A 50 6.00 -13.54 -3.87
CA MET A 50 6.35 -14.61 -2.93
C MET A 50 5.12 -15.38 -2.39
N GLY A 51 3.90 -15.09 -2.90
CA GLY A 51 2.69 -15.82 -2.55
C GLY A 51 1.80 -15.16 -1.47
N GLU A 52 2.04 -13.89 -1.11
CA GLU A 52 1.10 -13.19 -0.24
C GLU A 52 -0.22 -12.92 -0.95
N THR A 53 -1.30 -13.52 -0.44
CA THR A 53 -2.66 -13.30 -0.96
C THR A 53 -3.31 -12.05 -0.38
N ASN A 54 -4.38 -11.57 -0.99
CA ASN A 54 -5.14 -10.43 -0.48
C ASN A 54 -5.69 -10.67 0.93
N GLU A 55 -6.04 -11.91 1.28
CA GLU A 55 -6.51 -12.30 2.62
C GLU A 55 -5.39 -12.22 3.66
N ILE A 56 -4.17 -12.64 3.32
CA ILE A 56 -2.99 -12.49 4.19
C ILE A 56 -2.70 -11.00 4.41
N ILE A 57 -2.77 -10.21 3.35
CA ILE A 57 -2.56 -8.76 3.40
C ILE A 57 -3.62 -8.09 4.28
N ASN A 58 -4.90 -8.48 4.16
CA ASN A 58 -5.97 -8.00 5.03
C ASN A 58 -5.68 -8.29 6.51
N LYS A 59 -5.26 -9.51 6.86
CA LYS A 59 -4.87 -9.86 8.23
C LYS A 59 -3.71 -8.98 8.74
N LYS A 60 -2.72 -8.71 7.89
CA LYS A 60 -1.59 -7.81 8.21
C LYS A 60 -2.06 -6.38 8.45
N LEU A 61 -2.98 -5.85 7.64
CA LEU A 61 -3.58 -4.54 7.85
C LEU A 61 -4.29 -4.45 9.21
N ILE A 62 -5.14 -5.42 9.51
CA ILE A 62 -5.91 -5.46 10.75
C ILE A 62 -4.97 -5.54 11.97
N SER A 63 -3.94 -6.40 11.92
CA SER A 63 -2.98 -6.54 13.02
C SER A 63 -2.16 -5.28 13.25
N SER A 64 -1.73 -4.62 12.16
CA SER A 64 -0.98 -3.36 12.20
C SER A 64 -1.80 -2.24 12.82
N LEU A 65 -3.05 -2.06 12.39
CA LEU A 65 -3.96 -1.07 12.95
C LEU A 65 -4.24 -1.32 14.44
N LYS A 66 -4.42 -2.59 14.84
CA LYS A 66 -4.61 -2.96 16.26
C LYS A 66 -3.40 -2.65 17.13
N ALA A 67 -2.20 -2.72 16.57
CA ALA A 67 -0.95 -2.39 17.25
C ALA A 67 -0.62 -0.88 17.23
N GLY A 68 -1.43 -0.05 16.55
CA GLY A 68 -1.20 1.39 16.45
C GLY A 68 -0.20 1.80 15.38
N LEU A 69 0.17 0.90 14.46
CA LEU A 69 0.99 1.22 13.29
C LEU A 69 0.13 1.84 12.18
N ILE A 70 0.75 2.62 11.33
CA ILE A 70 0.13 3.16 10.11
C ILE A 70 0.52 2.27 8.92
N PRO A 71 -0.40 1.43 8.40
CA PRO A 71 -0.10 0.61 7.25
C PRO A 71 -0.01 1.43 5.96
N ILE A 72 0.97 1.08 5.10
CA ILE A 72 1.07 1.54 3.72
C ILE A 72 0.67 0.34 2.86
N LEU A 73 -0.58 0.32 2.40
CA LEU A 73 -1.11 -0.73 1.54
C LEU A 73 -0.67 -0.50 0.10
N CYS A 74 0.13 -1.41 -0.43
CA CYS A 74 0.53 -1.41 -1.83
C CYS A 74 -0.50 -2.14 -2.68
N VAL A 75 -0.94 -1.49 -3.75
CA VAL A 75 -1.84 -2.03 -4.78
C VAL A 75 -1.36 -1.62 -6.16
N GLY A 76 -1.54 -2.48 -7.13
CA GLY A 76 -1.17 -2.19 -8.51
C GLY A 76 -1.22 -3.43 -9.39
N GLU A 77 -1.27 -3.18 -10.67
CA GLU A 77 -1.33 -4.19 -11.71
C GLU A 77 0.06 -4.52 -12.27
N SER A 78 0.23 -5.77 -12.69
CA SER A 78 1.47 -6.25 -13.32
C SER A 78 1.55 -5.98 -14.81
N ASN A 79 0.42 -5.72 -15.46
CA ASN A 79 0.33 -5.44 -16.89
C ASN A 79 -0.74 -4.40 -17.15
N ARG A 80 -0.42 -3.41 -17.98
CA ARG A 80 -1.34 -2.37 -18.47
C ARG A 80 -1.60 -2.51 -19.97
N GLY A 81 -1.29 -3.68 -20.54
CA GLY A 81 -1.47 -3.98 -21.96
C GLY A 81 -2.93 -3.97 -22.37
N ALA A 82 -3.15 -3.31 -23.50
CA ALA A 82 -4.28 -3.32 -24.42
C ALA A 82 -5.72 -3.44 -23.86
N HIS A 83 -6.48 -2.40 -24.04
CA HIS A 83 -7.90 -2.28 -24.41
C HIS A 83 -9.01 -3.00 -23.61
N ASP A 84 -8.73 -3.88 -22.64
CA ASP A 84 -9.74 -4.69 -21.96
C ASP A 84 -10.06 -4.28 -20.52
N GLY A 85 -9.36 -3.30 -19.95
CA GLY A 85 -9.62 -2.80 -18.60
C GLY A 85 -9.33 -3.79 -17.46
N PHE A 86 -8.72 -4.94 -17.73
CA PHE A 86 -8.37 -5.93 -16.70
C PHE A 86 -7.49 -5.37 -15.59
N TYR A 87 -6.61 -4.42 -15.91
CA TYR A 87 -5.78 -3.75 -14.93
C TYR A 87 -6.61 -3.02 -13.85
N LEU A 88 -7.73 -2.41 -14.24
CA LEU A 88 -8.66 -1.78 -13.31
C LEU A 88 -9.35 -2.81 -12.40
N ALA A 89 -9.75 -3.96 -12.96
CA ALA A 89 -10.35 -5.05 -12.20
C ALA A 89 -9.38 -5.59 -11.14
N THR A 90 -8.10 -5.76 -11.48
CA THR A 90 -7.05 -6.19 -10.54
C THR A 90 -6.93 -5.26 -9.35
N VAL A 91 -6.84 -3.94 -9.58
CA VAL A 91 -6.73 -2.95 -8.48
C VAL A 91 -8.01 -2.91 -7.65
N ARG A 92 -9.18 -3.04 -8.27
CA ARG A 92 -10.47 -3.13 -7.55
C ARG A 92 -10.52 -4.36 -6.66
N GLU A 93 -10.12 -5.53 -7.17
CA GLU A 93 -10.09 -6.77 -6.40
C GLU A 93 -9.13 -6.66 -5.21
N GLN A 94 -7.90 -6.18 -5.43
CA GLN A 94 -6.92 -5.98 -4.37
C GLN A 94 -7.48 -5.07 -3.26
N LEU A 95 -8.04 -3.91 -3.61
CA LEU A 95 -8.63 -3.00 -2.62
C LEU A 95 -9.81 -3.63 -1.90
N SER A 96 -10.72 -4.27 -2.63
CA SER A 96 -11.94 -4.85 -2.04
C SER A 96 -11.62 -5.96 -1.04
N LEU A 97 -10.68 -6.85 -1.36
CA LEU A 97 -10.28 -7.97 -0.51
C LEU A 97 -9.36 -7.52 0.63
N CYS A 98 -8.35 -6.70 0.35
CA CYS A 98 -7.43 -6.21 1.38
C CYS A 98 -8.13 -5.32 2.43
N LEU A 99 -9.14 -4.56 2.04
CA LEU A 99 -9.88 -3.65 2.92
C LEU A 99 -11.18 -4.27 3.48
N ALA A 100 -11.40 -5.58 3.28
CA ALA A 100 -12.55 -6.27 3.86
C ALA A 100 -12.56 -6.12 5.40
N ASN A 101 -13.74 -5.82 5.95
CA ASN A 101 -13.94 -5.60 7.40
C ASN A 101 -13.14 -4.43 8.01
N ILE A 102 -12.54 -3.56 7.20
CA ILE A 102 -11.95 -2.29 7.66
C ILE A 102 -13.06 -1.25 7.82
N SER A 103 -13.13 -0.60 8.97
CA SER A 103 -14.15 0.44 9.25
C SER A 103 -13.78 1.79 8.63
N LYS A 104 -14.76 2.71 8.56
CA LYS A 104 -14.55 4.10 8.10
C LYS A 104 -13.54 4.89 8.95
N SER A 105 -13.38 4.56 10.21
CA SER A 105 -12.37 5.18 11.07
C SER A 105 -10.98 4.59 10.83
N GLN A 106 -10.89 3.31 10.57
CA GLN A 106 -9.63 2.60 10.33
C GLN A 106 -9.02 2.95 8.97
N ILE A 107 -9.83 3.05 7.90
CA ILE A 107 -9.30 3.38 6.57
C ILE A 107 -8.60 4.75 6.54
N LYS A 108 -8.98 5.69 7.37
CA LYS A 108 -8.32 6.99 7.50
C LYS A 108 -6.89 6.91 8.06
N GLN A 109 -6.53 5.79 8.67
CA GLN A 109 -5.20 5.52 9.20
C GLN A 109 -4.33 4.72 8.22
N ILE A 110 -4.86 4.36 7.05
CA ILE A 110 -4.13 3.61 6.02
C ILE A 110 -3.68 4.59 4.94
N VAL A 111 -2.43 4.44 4.51
CA VAL A 111 -1.92 5.07 3.29
C VAL A 111 -2.06 4.04 2.17
N VAL A 112 -2.61 4.42 1.03
CA VAL A 112 -2.66 3.57 -0.16
C VAL A 112 -1.53 3.98 -1.10
N ALA A 113 -0.62 3.05 -1.40
CA ALA A 113 0.46 3.26 -2.36
C ALA A 113 0.10 2.57 -3.68
N TYR A 114 0.02 3.32 -4.75
CA TYR A 114 -0.15 2.76 -6.09
C TYR A 114 1.21 2.38 -6.67
N GLU A 115 1.40 1.09 -6.93
CA GLU A 115 2.60 0.51 -7.54
C GLU A 115 2.30 0.04 -8.98
N PRO A 116 2.62 0.81 -10.02
CA PRO A 116 2.56 0.30 -11.39
C PRO A 116 3.65 -0.76 -11.58
N VAL A 117 3.34 -2.05 -11.30
CA VAL A 117 4.34 -3.13 -11.28
C VAL A 117 5.04 -3.27 -12.63
N TRP A 118 4.31 -3.01 -13.73
CA TRP A 118 4.84 -2.97 -15.10
C TRP A 118 5.92 -1.89 -15.32
N ALA A 119 6.00 -0.88 -14.44
CA ALA A 119 6.95 0.24 -14.53
C ALA A 119 8.02 0.23 -13.43
N LEU A 120 8.05 -0.79 -12.57
CA LEU A 120 9.06 -0.88 -11.50
C LEU A 120 10.43 -1.20 -12.06
N SER A 121 11.49 -0.71 -11.40
CA SER A 121 12.87 -0.95 -11.81
C SER A 121 13.28 -2.43 -11.84
N SER A 122 12.56 -3.26 -11.10
CA SER A 122 12.74 -4.72 -11.05
C SER A 122 12.01 -5.49 -12.18
N THR A 123 11.14 -4.81 -12.96
CA THR A 123 10.36 -5.46 -14.02
C THR A 123 11.16 -5.50 -15.32
N PRO A 124 11.35 -6.70 -15.93
CA PRO A 124 11.93 -6.81 -17.27
C PRO A 124 11.09 -6.05 -18.30
N ASP A 125 11.75 -5.47 -19.31
CA ASP A 125 11.10 -4.73 -20.42
C ASP A 125 10.13 -3.62 -19.97
N ARG A 126 10.38 -3.03 -18.80
CA ARG A 126 9.53 -2.00 -18.20
C ARG A 126 9.39 -0.78 -19.11
N HIS A 127 8.24 -0.15 -19.02
CA HIS A 127 8.02 1.21 -19.51
C HIS A 127 7.94 2.17 -18.32
N ASP A 128 8.44 3.39 -18.47
CA ASP A 128 8.33 4.37 -17.39
C ASP A 128 6.88 4.83 -17.24
N SER A 129 6.37 4.78 -16.01
CA SER A 129 5.08 5.37 -15.67
C SER A 129 5.17 6.89 -15.71
N THR A 130 4.11 7.52 -16.17
CA THR A 130 3.99 8.98 -16.22
C THR A 130 3.18 9.53 -15.04
N PRO A 131 3.28 10.82 -14.71
CA PRO A 131 2.37 11.47 -13.76
C PRO A 131 0.90 11.29 -14.11
N HIS A 132 0.55 11.28 -15.41
CA HIS A 132 -0.81 11.05 -15.89
C HIS A 132 -1.32 9.65 -15.56
N ASP A 133 -0.47 8.61 -15.68
CA ASP A 133 -0.83 7.23 -15.27
C ASP A 133 -1.16 7.16 -13.78
N PHE A 134 -0.42 7.89 -12.95
CA PHE A 134 -0.70 7.97 -11.53
C PHE A 134 -1.99 8.72 -11.25
N GLU A 135 -2.23 9.85 -11.90
CA GLU A 135 -3.45 10.64 -11.73
C GLU A 135 -4.71 9.83 -12.08
N GLU A 136 -4.69 9.12 -13.21
CA GLU A 136 -5.77 8.22 -13.61
C GLU A 136 -6.06 7.17 -12.53
N MET A 137 -5.02 6.48 -12.05
CA MET A 137 -5.19 5.44 -11.04
C MET A 137 -5.56 6.02 -9.67
N LYS A 138 -5.08 7.18 -9.31
CA LYS A 138 -5.48 7.90 -8.09
C LYS A 138 -6.98 8.22 -8.12
N ILE A 139 -7.51 8.69 -9.25
CA ILE A 139 -8.94 8.93 -9.45
C ILE A 139 -9.72 7.61 -9.32
N TYR A 140 -9.24 6.54 -9.96
CA TYR A 140 -9.89 5.25 -9.92
C TYR A 140 -9.90 4.63 -8.52
N ILE A 141 -8.78 4.64 -7.82
CA ILE A 141 -8.67 4.21 -6.41
C ILE A 141 -9.63 5.04 -5.54
N ARG A 142 -9.68 6.35 -5.74
CA ARG A 142 -10.59 7.25 -5.02
C ARG A 142 -12.05 6.88 -5.25
N LYS A 143 -12.43 6.51 -6.48
CA LYS A 143 -13.76 6.01 -6.80
C LYS A 143 -14.09 4.72 -6.03
N ILE A 144 -13.19 3.73 -6.03
CA ILE A 144 -13.39 2.48 -5.28
C ILE A 144 -13.58 2.75 -3.79
N LEU A 145 -12.72 3.59 -3.21
CA LEU A 145 -12.84 3.98 -1.80
C LEU A 145 -14.16 4.72 -1.51
N THR A 146 -14.66 5.50 -2.46
CA THR A 146 -15.99 6.18 -2.36
C THR A 146 -17.10 5.16 -2.35
N ASP A 147 -17.06 4.17 -3.23
CA ASP A 147 -18.04 3.08 -3.29
C ASP A 147 -18.06 2.28 -1.97
N MET A 148 -16.89 2.04 -1.35
CA MET A 148 -16.76 1.23 -0.13
C MET A 148 -17.06 2.02 1.16
N PHE A 149 -16.62 3.27 1.27
CA PHE A 149 -16.59 4.00 2.55
C PHE A 149 -17.34 5.33 2.52
N GLY A 150 -17.83 5.74 1.36
CA GLY A 150 -18.49 7.04 1.13
C GLY A 150 -17.49 8.16 0.84
N GLN A 151 -17.94 9.17 0.10
CA GLN A 151 -17.12 10.25 -0.47
C GLN A 151 -16.27 10.99 0.58
N ALA A 152 -16.87 11.42 1.68
CA ALA A 152 -16.17 12.19 2.71
C ALA A 152 -14.99 11.39 3.34
N THR A 153 -15.17 10.09 3.55
CA THR A 153 -14.11 9.20 4.05
C THR A 153 -13.06 8.98 2.99
N ALA A 154 -13.46 8.68 1.77
CA ALA A 154 -12.54 8.45 0.66
C ALA A 154 -11.61 9.64 0.43
N LEU A 155 -12.12 10.87 0.47
CA LEU A 155 -11.33 12.09 0.28
C LEU A 155 -10.26 12.29 1.37
N SER A 156 -10.44 11.74 2.56
CA SER A 156 -9.48 11.84 3.66
C SER A 156 -8.36 10.79 3.60
N VAL A 157 -8.46 9.76 2.76
CA VAL A 157 -7.43 8.73 2.62
C VAL A 157 -6.24 9.28 1.83
N CYS A 158 -5.03 9.11 2.36
CA CYS A 158 -3.80 9.46 1.64
C CYS A 158 -3.53 8.41 0.55
N ILE A 159 -3.36 8.86 -0.70
CA ILE A 159 -2.95 8.01 -1.83
C ILE A 159 -1.62 8.55 -2.33
N ILE A 160 -0.61 7.70 -2.42
CA ILE A 160 0.74 8.06 -2.87
C ILE A 160 1.18 7.24 -4.08
N TYR A 161 2.13 7.75 -4.82
CA TYR A 161 2.81 7.02 -5.88
C TYR A 161 3.89 6.11 -5.25
N GLY A 162 3.82 4.82 -5.53
CA GLY A 162 4.74 3.79 -5.05
C GLY A 162 5.67 3.22 -6.14
N GLY A 163 5.74 3.85 -7.30
CA GLY A 163 6.61 3.40 -8.39
C GLY A 163 8.03 3.94 -8.32
N SER A 164 8.74 3.89 -9.45
CA SER A 164 10.14 4.31 -9.57
C SER A 164 10.30 5.83 -9.49
N ALA A 165 10.19 6.40 -8.29
CA ALA A 165 10.42 7.82 -8.04
C ALA A 165 11.91 8.11 -7.84
N ASN A 166 12.38 9.22 -8.41
CA ASN A 166 13.75 9.71 -8.27
C ASN A 166 13.77 11.24 -8.18
N LYS A 167 14.95 11.84 -8.00
CA LYS A 167 15.11 13.29 -7.85
C LYS A 167 14.62 14.10 -9.07
N ASP A 168 14.63 13.51 -10.25
CA ASP A 168 14.31 14.21 -11.50
C ASP A 168 12.80 14.17 -11.80
N ASN A 169 12.07 13.13 -11.33
CA ASN A 169 10.64 12.97 -11.58
C ASN A 169 9.73 13.22 -10.35
N ALA A 170 10.29 13.24 -9.14
CA ALA A 170 9.48 13.34 -7.91
C ALA A 170 8.61 14.61 -7.88
N GLY A 171 9.13 15.74 -8.37
CA GLY A 171 8.39 17.02 -8.45
C GLY A 171 7.09 16.91 -9.24
N SER A 172 7.10 16.16 -10.36
CA SER A 172 5.93 15.99 -11.22
C SER A 172 4.83 15.13 -10.55
N TYR A 173 5.21 14.13 -9.74
CA TYR A 173 4.26 13.31 -8.99
C TYR A 173 3.70 14.03 -7.74
N LEU A 174 4.47 14.92 -7.14
CA LEU A 174 4.03 15.70 -5.97
C LEU A 174 3.05 16.81 -6.32
N SER A 175 2.96 17.20 -7.58
CA SER A 175 2.02 18.24 -8.05
C SER A 175 0.62 17.70 -8.36
N ILE A 176 0.42 16.39 -8.32
CA ILE A 176 -0.85 15.66 -8.49
C ILE A 176 -1.48 15.38 -7.11
#